data_2cc5f6161196192870bbea61247f8db2
#
_entry.id   2cc5f6161196192870bbea61247f8db2
#
_cell.length_a   1.000
_cell.length_b   1.000
_cell.length_c   1.000
_cell.angle_alpha   90.00
_cell.angle_beta   90.00
_cell.angle_gamma   90.00
#
_symmetry.space_group_name_H-M   'P 1'
#
loop_
_entity.id
_entity.type
_entity.pdbx_description
1 polymer ?
#
loop_
_entity_poly.entity_id
_entity_poly.type
_entity_poly.pdbx_seq_one_letter_code
_entity_poly.pdbx_strand_id
1 'polypeptide(L)'
;MDYRCVRPEAMDQKEAEDEEGGDSDDGAESQGGKASKTPSREIRIRQIRALPGFVNVSTHRQGLRVIVLYPAEALNAESANALLKMLEEPPPGTAFVLVTNKPDSLLPTILSRCRKIALPTPSRDESLAWLQEQGVKDADVWLAEQGGAPITAYEQARQGDREEMDEFLLHLAKPSAEGLFATAERLQKVPVVKLVAWMQRWLYDIFSLRHSNTLRYYPRYRKELVALAARSDAVALLAMLKSVNERNRSATHPLTPRLLIEDMLLDYAKVVS
;
A
#
# COMPACT_ATOMS: atom_id res chain seq x y z
N MET A 1 -2.10 -24.20 -19.81
CA MET A 1 -1.79 -23.84 -18.43
C MET A 1 -3.01 -23.14 -17.89
N ASP A 2 -3.63 -23.73 -16.87
CA ASP A 2 -4.83 -23.14 -16.28
C ASP A 2 -4.40 -22.32 -15.05
N TYR A 3 -4.92 -21.10 -14.94
CA TYR A 3 -4.51 -20.16 -13.93
C TYR A 3 -5.73 -19.62 -13.18
N ARG A 4 -5.60 -19.49 -11.85
CA ARG A 4 -6.60 -18.85 -11.00
C ARG A 4 -5.93 -17.93 -9.98
N CYS A 5 -6.33 -16.66 -9.97
CA CYS A 5 -5.96 -15.70 -8.94
C CYS A 5 -7.02 -15.66 -7.85
N VAL A 6 -6.59 -15.68 -6.59
CA VAL A 6 -7.42 -15.49 -5.39
C VAL A 6 -6.94 -14.26 -4.67
N ARG A 7 -7.81 -13.25 -4.59
CA ARG A 7 -7.51 -11.96 -3.98
C ARG A 7 -8.73 -11.39 -3.25
N PRO A 8 -8.58 -10.39 -2.39
CA PRO A 8 -9.70 -9.72 -1.74
C PRO A 8 -10.68 -9.12 -2.75
N GLU A 9 -11.98 -9.18 -2.45
CA GLU A 9 -13.02 -8.62 -3.33
C GLU A 9 -12.85 -7.13 -3.61
N ALA A 10 -12.31 -6.38 -2.64
CA ALA A 10 -12.02 -4.96 -2.80
C ALA A 10 -10.96 -4.66 -3.87
N MET A 11 -10.10 -5.63 -4.21
CA MET A 11 -9.12 -5.49 -5.30
C MET A 11 -9.74 -5.77 -6.66
N ASP A 12 -10.68 -6.71 -6.74
CA ASP A 12 -11.37 -7.05 -7.98
C ASP A 12 -12.25 -5.87 -8.47
N GLN A 13 -12.91 -5.17 -7.55
CA GLN A 13 -13.73 -4.00 -7.91
C GLN A 13 -12.88 -2.82 -8.37
N LYS A 14 -11.74 -2.59 -7.72
CA LYS A 14 -10.84 -1.49 -8.08
C LYS A 14 -10.28 -1.64 -9.50
N GLU A 15 -9.93 -2.86 -9.92
CA GLU A 15 -9.48 -3.09 -11.30
C GLU A 15 -10.60 -2.91 -12.32
N ALA A 16 -11.84 -3.31 -11.98
CA ALA A 16 -13.00 -3.09 -12.84
C ALA A 16 -13.31 -1.59 -13.02
N GLU A 17 -13.19 -0.79 -11.95
CA GLU A 17 -13.37 0.67 -12.01
C GLU A 17 -12.25 1.37 -12.81
N ASP A 18 -11.01 0.87 -12.71
CA ASP A 18 -9.86 1.40 -13.46
C ASP A 18 -9.93 1.02 -14.97
N GLU A 19 -10.58 -0.10 -15.33
CA GLU A 19 -10.80 -0.54 -16.74
C GLU A 19 -12.01 0.16 -17.40
N GLU A 20 -13.05 0.53 -16.64
CA GLU A 20 -14.25 1.24 -17.16
C GLU A 20 -14.08 2.77 -17.25
N GLY A 21 -12.97 3.34 -16.84
CA GLY A 21 -12.64 4.77 -16.87
C GLY A 21 -12.42 5.37 -18.26
N GLY A 22 -12.92 4.76 -19.33
CA GLY A 22 -12.96 5.20 -20.72
C GLY A 22 -14.36 5.26 -21.27
N ASP A 23 -15.01 6.42 -21.10
CA ASP A 23 -16.15 6.91 -21.91
C ASP A 23 -17.42 6.05 -21.95
N SER A 24 -18.43 6.41 -21.13
CA SER A 24 -19.86 6.33 -21.53
C SER A 24 -20.74 7.06 -20.50
N ASP A 25 -21.16 8.26 -20.92
CA ASP A 25 -22.41 8.90 -20.53
C ASP A 25 -23.56 8.11 -21.19
N ASP A 26 -24.33 7.37 -20.41
CA ASP A 26 -25.76 7.17 -20.69
C ASP A 26 -26.51 6.54 -19.51
N GLY A 27 -27.61 7.17 -19.13
CA GLY A 27 -28.45 6.76 -18.03
C GLY A 27 -29.27 5.51 -18.30
N ALA A 28 -29.35 4.66 -17.27
CA ALA A 28 -30.47 3.74 -17.07
C ALA A 28 -30.65 3.41 -15.59
N GLU A 29 -31.71 3.93 -15.01
CA GLU A 29 -32.28 3.50 -13.74
C GLU A 29 -32.66 2.02 -13.79
N SER A 30 -32.18 1.21 -12.87
CA SER A 30 -32.84 -0.04 -12.51
C SER A 30 -32.84 -0.26 -10.99
N GLN A 31 -34.04 -0.25 -10.46
CA GLN A 31 -34.41 -0.59 -9.09
C GLN A 31 -34.04 -2.04 -8.76
N GLY A 32 -33.46 -2.24 -7.60
CA GLY A 32 -33.26 -3.58 -7.05
C GLY A 32 -32.42 -3.54 -5.77
N GLY A 33 -33.06 -3.36 -4.59
CA GLY A 33 -32.42 -3.31 -3.30
C GLY A 33 -31.63 -4.57 -2.98
N LYS A 34 -30.30 -4.51 -3.11
CA LYS A 34 -29.33 -5.37 -2.42
C LYS A 34 -28.50 -4.45 -1.54
N ALA A 35 -28.55 -4.70 -0.22
CA ALA A 35 -27.67 -4.04 0.73
C ALA A 35 -26.23 -4.14 0.20
N SER A 36 -25.64 -3.02 -0.18
CA SER A 36 -24.26 -2.90 -0.64
C SER A 36 -23.34 -3.30 0.50
N LYS A 37 -22.95 -4.59 0.55
CA LYS A 37 -21.92 -5.04 1.45
C LYS A 37 -20.60 -4.49 0.93
N THR A 38 -19.98 -3.61 1.69
CA THR A 38 -18.62 -3.13 1.44
C THR A 38 -17.71 -4.31 1.07
N PRO A 39 -17.01 -4.27 -0.05
CA PRO A 39 -16.17 -5.38 -0.51
C PRO A 39 -15.08 -5.70 0.53
N SER A 40 -14.85 -6.98 0.75
CA SER A 40 -13.88 -7.43 1.76
C SER A 40 -12.45 -7.13 1.33
N ARG A 41 -11.66 -6.62 2.28
CA ARG A 41 -10.20 -6.49 2.16
C ARG A 41 -9.47 -7.78 2.51
N GLU A 42 -10.17 -8.81 2.94
CA GLU A 42 -9.62 -10.12 3.29
C GLU A 42 -9.99 -11.17 2.24
N ILE A 43 -9.12 -12.14 2.05
CA ILE A 43 -9.41 -13.39 1.34
C ILE A 43 -10.26 -14.26 2.26
N ARG A 44 -11.52 -14.44 1.88
CA ARG A 44 -12.50 -15.16 2.70
C ARG A 44 -12.43 -16.67 2.47
N ILE A 45 -12.80 -17.44 3.50
CA ILE A 45 -12.83 -18.91 3.47
C ILE A 45 -13.63 -19.49 2.30
N ARG A 46 -14.70 -18.82 1.85
CA ARG A 46 -15.49 -19.25 0.67
C ARG A 46 -14.66 -19.31 -0.62
N GLN A 47 -13.70 -18.39 -0.78
CA GLN A 47 -12.81 -18.36 -1.96
C GLN A 47 -11.84 -19.53 -1.93
N ILE A 48 -11.34 -19.90 -0.75
CA ILE A 48 -10.48 -21.08 -0.57
C ILE A 48 -11.26 -22.38 -0.76
N ARG A 49 -12.48 -22.48 -0.21
CA ARG A 49 -13.35 -23.65 -0.38
C ARG A 49 -13.83 -23.87 -1.82
N ALA A 50 -13.76 -22.86 -2.66
CA ALA A 50 -14.07 -22.97 -4.10
C ALA A 50 -12.90 -23.56 -4.93
N LEU A 51 -11.67 -23.59 -4.39
CA LEU A 51 -10.49 -24.08 -5.10
C LEU A 51 -10.56 -25.56 -5.49
N PRO A 52 -11.05 -26.50 -4.65
CA PRO A 52 -11.21 -27.90 -5.06
C PRO A 52 -12.06 -28.07 -6.32
N GLY A 53 -13.10 -27.23 -6.51
CA GLY A 53 -13.91 -27.24 -7.73
C GLY A 53 -13.09 -26.89 -8.98
N PHE A 54 -12.18 -25.93 -8.88
CA PHE A 54 -11.28 -25.57 -9.97
C PHE A 54 -10.23 -26.67 -10.26
N VAL A 55 -9.72 -27.31 -9.22
CA VAL A 55 -8.67 -28.33 -9.35
C VAL A 55 -9.21 -29.67 -9.84
N ASN A 56 -10.44 -30.02 -9.45
CA ASN A 56 -11.06 -31.31 -9.78
C ASN A 56 -11.72 -31.32 -11.17
N VAL A 57 -11.89 -30.15 -11.81
CA VAL A 57 -12.36 -30.13 -13.21
C VAL A 57 -11.29 -30.79 -14.10
N SER A 58 -11.64 -31.89 -14.74
CA SER A 58 -10.79 -32.58 -15.68
C SER A 58 -10.35 -31.65 -16.79
N THR A 59 -9.06 -31.31 -16.83
CA THR A 59 -8.50 -30.56 -17.97
C THR A 59 -8.35 -31.51 -19.14
N HIS A 60 -8.98 -31.22 -20.27
CA HIS A 60 -8.69 -31.87 -21.56
C HIS A 60 -7.24 -31.69 -22.04
N ARG A 61 -6.48 -30.81 -21.35
CA ARG A 61 -5.05 -30.53 -21.57
C ARG A 61 -4.27 -31.00 -20.35
N GLN A 62 -3.38 -31.95 -20.51
CA GLN A 62 -2.39 -32.36 -19.50
C GLN A 62 -1.46 -31.16 -19.20
N GLY A 63 -1.88 -30.22 -18.38
CA GLY A 63 -1.15 -28.99 -18.07
C GLY A 63 -1.05 -28.71 -16.58
N LEU A 64 -0.04 -27.92 -16.19
CA LEU A 64 0.12 -27.40 -14.84
C LEU A 64 -1.01 -26.41 -14.53
N ARG A 65 -1.66 -26.58 -13.40
CA ARG A 65 -2.59 -25.59 -12.82
C ARG A 65 -1.84 -24.73 -11.83
N VAL A 66 -2.01 -23.42 -11.92
CA VAL A 66 -1.38 -22.49 -11.01
C VAL A 66 -2.45 -21.71 -10.26
N ILE A 67 -2.39 -21.78 -8.94
CA ILE A 67 -3.25 -21.00 -8.04
C ILE A 67 -2.37 -19.95 -7.39
N VAL A 68 -2.67 -18.68 -7.66
CA VAL A 68 -1.96 -17.53 -7.07
C VAL A 68 -2.84 -16.91 -6.00
N LEU A 69 -2.30 -16.74 -4.80
CA LEU A 69 -2.95 -16.00 -3.70
C LEU A 69 -2.19 -14.68 -3.50
N TYR A 70 -2.87 -13.55 -3.68
CA TYR A 70 -2.28 -12.22 -3.59
C TYR A 70 -3.27 -11.17 -3.07
N PRO A 71 -2.89 -10.36 -2.08
CA PRO A 71 -1.74 -10.56 -1.19
C PRO A 71 -2.03 -11.67 -0.17
N ALA A 72 -1.06 -12.55 0.08
CA ALA A 72 -1.28 -13.71 0.95
C ALA A 72 -1.49 -13.32 2.43
N GLU A 73 -0.99 -12.16 2.85
CA GLU A 73 -1.28 -11.58 4.17
C GLU A 73 -2.74 -11.14 4.36
N ALA A 74 -3.55 -11.12 3.30
CA ALA A 74 -4.99 -10.88 3.39
C ALA A 74 -5.79 -12.14 3.76
N LEU A 75 -5.14 -13.29 3.87
CA LEU A 75 -5.77 -14.50 4.42
C LEU A 75 -6.09 -14.29 5.90
N ASN A 76 -7.37 -14.37 6.28
CA ASN A 76 -7.72 -14.46 7.70
C ASN A 76 -7.42 -15.87 8.25
N ALA A 77 -7.48 -16.03 9.56
CA ALA A 77 -7.12 -17.29 10.22
C ALA A 77 -7.91 -18.51 9.71
N GLU A 78 -9.20 -18.35 9.42
CA GLU A 78 -10.05 -19.41 8.91
C GLU A 78 -9.65 -19.83 7.48
N SER A 79 -9.41 -18.85 6.60
CA SER A 79 -8.97 -19.06 5.23
C SER A 79 -7.59 -19.70 5.17
N ALA A 80 -6.68 -19.22 6.02
CA ALA A 80 -5.34 -19.77 6.14
C ALA A 80 -5.36 -21.24 6.57
N ASN A 81 -6.14 -21.57 7.61
CA ASN A 81 -6.30 -22.95 8.07
C ASN A 81 -6.97 -23.87 7.02
N ALA A 82 -7.97 -23.36 6.30
CA ALA A 82 -8.60 -24.12 5.22
C ALA A 82 -7.64 -24.43 4.06
N LEU A 83 -6.64 -23.56 3.83
CA LEU A 83 -5.63 -23.75 2.78
C LEU A 83 -4.58 -24.81 3.14
N LEU A 84 -4.29 -25.01 4.45
CA LEU A 84 -3.20 -25.90 4.90
C LEU A 84 -3.28 -27.31 4.30
N LYS A 85 -4.47 -27.91 4.26
CA LYS A 85 -4.65 -29.27 3.72
C LYS A 85 -4.23 -29.37 2.24
N MET A 86 -4.53 -28.34 1.45
CA MET A 86 -4.16 -28.32 0.03
C MET A 86 -2.68 -28.00 -0.18
N LEU A 87 -2.03 -27.32 0.78
CA LEU A 87 -0.59 -27.08 0.74
C LEU A 87 0.21 -28.32 1.18
N GLU A 88 -0.33 -29.15 2.09
CA GLU A 88 0.29 -30.41 2.51
C GLU A 88 0.26 -31.47 1.42
N GLU A 89 -0.91 -31.62 0.81
CA GLU A 89 -1.17 -32.62 -0.22
C GLU A 89 -1.76 -31.94 -1.47
N PRO A 90 -0.92 -31.21 -2.24
CA PRO A 90 -1.41 -30.52 -3.41
C PRO A 90 -1.92 -31.52 -4.46
N PRO A 91 -3.09 -31.26 -5.06
CA PRO A 91 -3.62 -32.12 -6.11
C PRO A 91 -2.62 -32.26 -7.28
N PRO A 92 -2.56 -33.42 -7.93
CA PRO A 92 -1.60 -33.68 -9.01
C PRO A 92 -1.64 -32.58 -10.08
N GLY A 93 -0.47 -32.11 -10.51
CA GLY A 93 -0.35 -31.08 -11.53
C GLY A 93 -0.79 -29.68 -11.06
N THR A 94 -0.84 -29.43 -9.73
CA THR A 94 -1.20 -28.12 -9.17
C THR A 94 -0.02 -27.49 -8.44
N ALA A 95 0.23 -26.21 -8.72
CA ALA A 95 1.19 -25.37 -7.99
C ALA A 95 0.47 -24.23 -7.30
N PHE A 96 0.83 -23.97 -6.03
CA PHE A 96 0.37 -22.82 -5.27
C PHE A 96 1.49 -21.78 -5.23
N VAL A 97 1.16 -20.51 -5.55
CA VAL A 97 2.05 -19.36 -5.48
C VAL A 97 1.42 -18.37 -4.51
N LEU A 98 2.04 -18.21 -3.34
CA LEU A 98 1.62 -17.24 -2.33
C LEU A 98 2.53 -16.02 -2.44
N VAL A 99 1.98 -14.87 -2.84
CA VAL A 99 2.71 -13.62 -2.98
C VAL A 99 2.41 -12.74 -1.78
N THR A 100 3.44 -12.31 -1.06
CA THR A 100 3.30 -11.48 0.13
C THR A 100 4.41 -10.43 0.23
N ASN A 101 4.04 -9.24 0.70
CA ASN A 101 4.99 -8.19 1.08
C ASN A 101 5.31 -8.23 2.60
N LYS A 102 4.60 -9.08 3.36
CA LYS A 102 4.73 -9.18 4.81
C LYS A 102 4.82 -10.65 5.25
N PRO A 103 5.91 -11.35 4.95
CA PRO A 103 6.05 -12.76 5.27
C PRO A 103 5.84 -13.06 6.76
N ASP A 104 6.25 -12.16 7.65
CA ASP A 104 6.10 -12.32 9.10
C ASP A 104 4.64 -12.24 9.59
N SER A 105 3.72 -11.78 8.76
CA SER A 105 2.27 -11.77 9.08
C SER A 105 1.57 -13.07 8.70
N LEU A 106 2.21 -13.95 7.94
CA LEU A 106 1.67 -15.25 7.58
C LEU A 106 1.82 -16.25 8.73
N LEU A 107 0.85 -17.16 8.82
CA LEU A 107 0.93 -18.23 9.82
C LEU A 107 2.21 -19.07 9.62
N PRO A 108 2.94 -19.38 10.69
CA PRO A 108 4.13 -20.25 10.62
C PRO A 108 3.84 -21.61 9.96
N THR A 109 2.62 -22.10 10.12
CA THR A 109 2.13 -23.34 9.50
C THR A 109 2.05 -23.27 7.97
N ILE A 110 1.75 -22.10 7.39
CA ILE A 110 1.82 -21.87 5.94
C ILE A 110 3.28 -21.79 5.50
N LEU A 111 4.09 -20.99 6.21
CA LEU A 111 5.49 -20.78 5.87
C LEU A 111 6.31 -22.07 5.88
N SER A 112 5.98 -23.03 6.77
CA SER A 112 6.68 -24.30 6.86
C SER A 112 6.39 -25.25 5.67
N ARG A 113 5.29 -25.01 4.94
CA ARG A 113 4.84 -25.83 3.80
C ARG A 113 5.15 -25.20 2.44
N CYS A 114 5.70 -23.99 2.45
CA CYS A 114 6.04 -23.25 1.23
C CYS A 114 7.55 -23.06 1.10
N ARG A 115 8.06 -23.20 -0.11
CA ARG A 115 9.42 -22.75 -0.43
C ARG A 115 9.42 -21.23 -0.55
N LYS A 116 10.25 -20.56 0.24
CA LYS A 116 10.41 -19.11 0.18
C LYS A 116 11.33 -18.73 -0.99
N ILE A 117 10.85 -17.82 -1.82
CA ILE A 117 11.60 -17.21 -2.92
C ILE A 117 11.59 -15.71 -2.67
N ALA A 118 12.74 -15.13 -2.34
CA ALA A 118 12.87 -13.69 -2.18
C ALA A 118 12.99 -13.03 -3.55
N LEU A 119 12.19 -11.99 -3.77
CA LEU A 119 12.30 -11.10 -4.93
C LEU A 119 12.97 -9.80 -4.44
N PRO A 120 14.27 -9.61 -4.68
CA PRO A 120 14.96 -8.41 -4.25
C PRO A 120 14.45 -7.18 -5.02
N THR A 121 14.46 -6.03 -4.36
CA THR A 121 14.26 -4.75 -5.04
C THR A 121 15.40 -4.56 -6.04
N PRO A 122 15.11 -4.14 -7.29
CA PRO A 122 16.15 -3.85 -8.28
C PRO A 122 17.13 -2.80 -7.76
N SER A 123 18.34 -2.78 -8.33
CA SER A 123 19.30 -1.74 -8.03
C SER A 123 18.76 -0.35 -8.43
N ARG A 124 19.32 0.71 -7.83
CA ARG A 124 18.90 2.08 -8.17
C ARG A 124 19.11 2.39 -9.64
N ASP A 125 20.22 1.94 -10.20
CA ASP A 125 20.58 2.23 -11.60
C ASP A 125 19.65 1.51 -12.58
N GLU A 126 19.34 0.23 -12.34
CA GLU A 126 18.36 -0.53 -13.14
C GLU A 126 16.97 0.12 -13.04
N SER A 127 16.57 0.53 -11.84
CA SER A 127 15.28 1.18 -11.62
C SER A 127 15.17 2.52 -12.35
N LEU A 128 16.22 3.33 -12.32
CA LEU A 128 16.27 4.61 -13.02
C LEU A 128 16.25 4.43 -14.53
N ALA A 129 17.04 3.50 -15.06
CA ALA A 129 17.08 3.21 -16.49
C ALA A 129 15.68 2.80 -16.99
N TRP A 130 15.03 1.90 -16.26
CA TRP A 130 13.68 1.46 -16.60
C TRP A 130 12.64 2.60 -16.54
N LEU A 131 12.66 3.45 -15.50
CA LEU A 131 11.76 4.60 -15.40
C LEU A 131 11.96 5.60 -16.53
N GLN A 132 13.21 5.82 -16.93
CA GLN A 132 13.56 6.70 -18.07
C GLN A 132 13.03 6.12 -19.39
N GLU A 133 13.16 4.82 -19.61
CA GLU A 133 12.58 4.11 -20.78
C GLU A 133 11.05 4.23 -20.80
N GLN A 134 10.41 4.24 -19.63
CA GLN A 134 8.96 4.49 -19.51
C GLN A 134 8.56 5.97 -19.66
N GLY A 135 9.52 6.88 -19.90
CA GLY A 135 9.28 8.30 -20.11
C GLY A 135 8.95 9.09 -18.84
N VAL A 136 9.27 8.57 -17.65
CA VAL A 136 9.02 9.26 -16.37
C VAL A 136 9.98 10.42 -16.21
N LYS A 137 9.47 11.64 -16.14
CA LYS A 137 10.24 12.83 -15.79
C LYS A 137 10.57 12.80 -14.29
N ASP A 138 11.75 13.36 -13.91
CA ASP A 138 12.24 13.37 -12.54
C ASP A 138 12.23 11.97 -11.87
N ALA A 139 12.65 10.96 -12.64
CA ALA A 139 12.61 9.55 -12.24
C ALA A 139 13.35 9.27 -10.92
N ASP A 140 14.45 9.98 -10.67
CA ASP A 140 15.25 9.90 -9.43
C ASP A 140 14.47 10.35 -8.20
N VAL A 141 13.66 11.40 -8.35
CA VAL A 141 12.79 11.93 -7.28
C VAL A 141 11.66 10.96 -6.99
N TRP A 142 10.95 10.51 -8.03
CA TRP A 142 9.87 9.54 -7.86
C TRP A 142 10.37 8.23 -7.25
N LEU A 143 11.53 7.75 -7.70
CA LEU A 143 12.12 6.54 -7.17
C LEU A 143 12.49 6.67 -5.69
N ALA A 144 13.09 7.79 -5.29
CA ALA A 144 13.41 8.08 -3.89
C ALA A 144 12.13 8.13 -3.04
N GLU A 145 11.14 8.90 -3.44
CA GLU A 145 9.86 9.05 -2.75
C GLU A 145 9.13 7.72 -2.54
N GLN A 146 9.30 6.75 -3.44
CA GLN A 146 8.75 5.40 -3.32
C GLN A 146 9.73 4.38 -2.70
N GLY A 147 10.83 4.86 -2.08
CA GLY A 147 11.77 4.00 -1.36
C GLY A 147 12.56 3.02 -2.22
N GLY A 148 12.69 3.30 -3.53
CA GLY A 148 13.41 2.46 -4.49
C GLY A 148 12.53 1.47 -5.25
N ALA A 149 11.20 1.57 -5.15
CA ALA A 149 10.26 0.69 -5.86
C ALA A 149 9.88 1.29 -7.24
N PRO A 150 10.43 0.80 -8.36
CA PRO A 150 10.26 1.46 -9.67
C PRO A 150 8.83 1.36 -10.20
N ILE A 151 8.13 0.25 -10.00
CA ILE A 151 6.75 0.08 -10.47
C ILE A 151 5.83 1.08 -9.75
N THR A 152 5.93 1.18 -8.43
CA THR A 152 5.15 2.14 -7.66
C THR A 152 5.50 3.59 -8.02
N ALA A 153 6.78 3.88 -8.29
CA ALA A 153 7.21 5.19 -8.76
C ALA A 153 6.58 5.54 -10.12
N TYR A 154 6.52 4.60 -11.04
CA TYR A 154 5.87 4.76 -12.33
C TYR A 154 4.36 5.03 -12.20
N GLU A 155 3.67 4.22 -11.38
CA GLU A 155 2.23 4.38 -11.13
C GLU A 155 1.92 5.74 -10.53
N GLN A 156 2.67 6.16 -9.51
CA GLN A 156 2.47 7.47 -8.85
C GLN A 156 2.78 8.64 -9.79
N ALA A 157 3.80 8.54 -10.63
CA ALA A 157 4.11 9.57 -11.62
C ALA A 157 2.96 9.79 -12.63
N ARG A 158 2.14 8.76 -12.87
CA ARG A 158 0.97 8.83 -13.78
C ARG A 158 -0.31 9.30 -13.10
N GLN A 159 -0.46 9.09 -11.78
CA GLN A 159 -1.70 9.41 -11.05
C GLN A 159 -1.92 10.91 -10.82
N GLY A 160 -0.87 11.74 -10.96
CA GLY A 160 -1.00 13.20 -10.88
C GLY A 160 -1.14 13.78 -9.46
N ASP A 161 -0.99 12.98 -8.40
CA ASP A 161 -1.14 13.42 -6.99
C ASP A 161 0.04 14.29 -6.48
N ARG A 162 0.84 14.84 -7.39
CA ARG A 162 2.06 15.56 -7.03
C ARG A 162 1.78 16.83 -6.25
N GLU A 163 0.73 17.55 -6.66
CA GLU A 163 0.38 18.85 -6.06
C GLU A 163 -0.02 18.70 -4.59
N GLU A 164 -0.86 17.72 -4.27
CA GLU A 164 -1.30 17.46 -2.91
C GLU A 164 -0.14 17.00 -2.01
N MET A 165 0.73 16.14 -2.55
CA MET A 165 1.91 15.69 -1.81
C MET A 165 2.88 16.86 -1.54
N ASP A 166 3.18 17.67 -2.55
CA ASP A 166 4.08 18.82 -2.40
C ASP A 166 3.49 19.85 -1.42
N GLU A 167 2.18 20.12 -1.45
CA GLU A 167 1.49 20.98 -0.47
C GLU A 167 1.65 20.44 0.95
N PHE A 168 1.42 19.15 1.15
CA PHE A 168 1.58 18.52 2.46
C PHE A 168 3.01 18.62 2.97
N LEU A 169 3.99 18.28 2.12
CA LEU A 169 5.41 18.33 2.48
C LEU A 169 5.92 19.75 2.76
N LEU A 170 5.42 20.76 2.03
CA LEU A 170 5.73 22.17 2.29
C LEU A 170 5.24 22.60 3.66
N HIS A 171 4.04 22.16 4.07
CA HIS A 171 3.53 22.44 5.42
C HIS A 171 4.39 21.75 6.48
N LEU A 172 4.79 20.48 6.26
CA LEU A 172 5.66 19.77 7.19
C LEU A 172 7.06 20.42 7.31
N ALA A 173 7.56 20.99 6.22
CA ALA A 173 8.85 21.70 6.20
C ALA A 173 8.81 23.00 7.02
N LYS A 174 7.65 23.67 7.05
CA LYS A 174 7.45 24.96 7.76
C LYS A 174 6.10 24.96 8.47
N PRO A 175 5.96 24.20 9.56
CA PRO A 175 4.69 24.10 10.27
C PRO A 175 4.29 25.45 10.86
N SER A 176 3.03 25.85 10.65
CA SER A 176 2.43 27.05 11.22
C SER A 176 0.99 26.76 11.65
N ALA A 177 0.55 27.42 12.72
CA ALA A 177 -0.81 27.24 13.23
C ALA A 177 -1.88 27.69 12.22
N GLU A 178 -1.64 28.79 11.51
CA GLU A 178 -2.55 29.29 10.46
C GLU A 178 -2.60 28.35 9.25
N GLY A 179 -1.44 27.85 8.79
CA GLY A 179 -1.31 26.95 7.65
C GLY A 179 -1.92 25.57 7.90
N LEU A 180 -1.97 25.11 9.15
CA LEU A 180 -2.46 23.80 9.53
C LEU A 180 -3.92 23.57 9.08
N PHE A 181 -4.80 24.48 9.46
CA PHE A 181 -6.22 24.37 9.13
C PHE A 181 -6.49 24.50 7.63
N ALA A 182 -5.75 25.40 6.95
CA ALA A 182 -5.85 25.55 5.51
C ALA A 182 -5.38 24.29 4.76
N THR A 183 -4.27 23.70 5.20
CA THR A 183 -3.75 22.43 4.63
C THR A 183 -4.72 21.27 4.87
N ALA A 184 -5.26 21.14 6.09
CA ALA A 184 -6.24 20.11 6.40
C ALA A 184 -7.52 20.22 5.56
N GLU A 185 -7.98 21.43 5.31
CA GLU A 185 -9.16 21.69 4.48
C GLU A 185 -8.92 21.31 3.00
N ARG A 186 -7.76 21.66 2.44
CA ARG A 186 -7.43 21.35 1.05
C ARG A 186 -7.23 19.85 0.84
N LEU A 187 -6.56 19.19 1.78
CA LEU A 187 -6.21 17.77 1.67
C LEU A 187 -7.29 16.81 2.18
N GLN A 188 -8.45 17.30 2.64
CA GLN A 188 -9.52 16.43 3.18
C GLN A 188 -10.07 15.40 2.20
N LYS A 189 -9.90 15.60 0.88
CA LYS A 189 -10.28 14.66 -0.18
C LYS A 189 -9.21 13.62 -0.48
N VAL A 190 -7.96 13.85 -0.06
CA VAL A 190 -6.87 12.91 -0.25
C VAL A 190 -7.07 11.71 0.67
N PRO A 191 -6.94 10.48 0.17
CA PRO A 191 -7.06 9.29 1.01
C PRO A 191 -6.10 9.35 2.20
N VAL A 192 -6.61 9.18 3.41
CA VAL A 192 -5.84 9.26 4.66
C VAL A 192 -4.61 8.35 4.62
N VAL A 193 -4.72 7.17 4.00
CA VAL A 193 -3.61 6.23 3.84
C VAL A 193 -2.42 6.84 3.09
N LYS A 194 -2.67 7.71 2.09
CA LYS A 194 -1.60 8.43 1.37
C LYS A 194 -0.92 9.45 2.27
N LEU A 195 -1.69 10.27 2.99
CA LEU A 195 -1.16 11.27 3.93
C LEU A 195 -0.33 10.63 5.04
N VAL A 196 -0.82 9.53 5.60
CA VAL A 196 -0.08 8.74 6.60
C VAL A 196 1.23 8.22 6.02
N ALA A 197 1.23 7.68 4.80
CA ALA A 197 2.45 7.17 4.16
C ALA A 197 3.48 8.30 3.90
N TRP A 198 3.02 9.48 3.48
CA TRP A 198 3.88 10.65 3.29
C TRP A 198 4.48 11.13 4.62
N MET A 199 3.67 11.23 5.67
CA MET A 199 4.12 11.59 7.01
C MET A 199 5.14 10.58 7.56
N GLN A 200 4.90 9.28 7.41
CA GLN A 200 5.82 8.23 7.85
C GLN A 200 7.19 8.35 7.20
N ARG A 201 7.23 8.57 5.89
CA ARG A 201 8.49 8.76 5.13
C ARG A 201 9.21 10.01 5.57
N TRP A 202 8.47 11.10 5.83
CA TRP A 202 9.02 12.36 6.33
C TRP A 202 9.66 12.21 7.70
N LEU A 203 8.93 11.62 8.65
CA LEU A 203 9.43 11.34 9.99
C LEU A 203 10.63 10.39 9.97
N TYR A 204 10.61 9.39 9.08
CA TYR A 204 11.75 8.50 8.87
C TYR A 204 12.99 9.27 8.43
N ASP A 205 12.87 10.17 7.48
CA ASP A 205 13.98 10.98 6.99
C ASP A 205 14.54 11.91 8.08
N ILE A 206 13.68 12.54 8.90
CA ILE A 206 14.13 13.33 10.06
C ILE A 206 14.91 12.44 11.04
N PHE A 207 14.37 11.28 11.38
CA PHE A 207 15.01 10.33 12.30
C PHE A 207 16.35 9.81 11.75
N SER A 208 16.38 9.45 10.48
CA SER A 208 17.57 8.95 9.79
C SER A 208 18.67 10.00 9.68
N LEU A 209 18.33 11.25 9.36
CA LEU A 209 19.28 12.36 9.33
C LEU A 209 19.89 12.62 10.71
N ARG A 210 19.10 12.51 11.78
CA ARG A 210 19.57 12.70 13.15
C ARG A 210 20.60 11.66 13.57
N HIS A 211 20.44 10.39 13.14
CA HIS A 211 21.24 9.28 13.62
C HIS A 211 22.36 8.84 12.66
N SER A 212 22.13 8.90 11.36
CA SER A 212 23.04 8.38 10.35
C SER A 212 23.40 9.37 9.25
N ASN A 213 22.87 10.59 9.31
CA ASN A 213 23.01 11.63 8.27
C ASN A 213 22.61 11.12 6.86
N THR A 214 21.75 10.11 6.79
CA THR A 214 21.25 9.57 5.53
C THR A 214 19.85 10.10 5.23
N LEU A 215 19.56 10.30 3.94
CA LEU A 215 18.28 10.75 3.44
C LEU A 215 17.79 9.75 2.40
N ARG A 216 16.55 9.28 2.55
CA ARG A 216 16.03 8.22 1.69
C ARG A 216 14.89 8.65 0.78
N TYR A 217 13.90 9.35 1.34
CA TYR A 217 12.63 9.58 0.63
C TYR A 217 12.52 10.95 -0.02
N TYR A 218 12.90 12.03 0.68
CA TYR A 218 12.65 13.38 0.23
C TYR A 218 13.93 14.20 0.02
N PRO A 219 14.79 13.86 -0.97
CA PRO A 219 16.07 14.55 -1.19
C PRO A 219 15.90 16.04 -1.55
N ARG A 220 14.77 16.43 -2.12
CA ARG A 220 14.44 17.84 -2.46
C ARG A 220 14.31 18.71 -1.21
N TYR A 221 13.94 18.16 -0.07
CA TYR A 221 13.72 18.86 1.20
C TYR A 221 14.88 18.70 2.18
N ARG A 222 16.08 18.37 1.68
CA ARG A 222 17.24 18.09 2.54
C ARG A 222 17.54 19.21 3.54
N LYS A 223 17.45 20.48 3.12
CA LYS A 223 17.76 21.64 3.99
C LYS A 223 16.78 21.73 5.17
N GLU A 224 15.50 21.63 4.88
CA GLU A 224 14.42 21.68 5.85
C GLU A 224 14.49 20.47 6.81
N LEU A 225 14.69 19.27 6.27
CA LEU A 225 14.81 18.04 7.05
C LEU A 225 16.02 18.06 7.99
N VAL A 226 17.17 18.59 7.57
CA VAL A 226 18.34 18.76 8.44
C VAL A 226 18.05 19.73 9.58
N ALA A 227 17.39 20.86 9.30
CA ALA A 227 17.01 21.82 10.32
C ALA A 227 16.00 21.24 11.32
N LEU A 228 15.03 20.45 10.84
CA LEU A 228 14.06 19.75 11.68
C LEU A 228 14.74 18.68 12.53
N ALA A 229 15.64 17.89 11.96
CA ALA A 229 16.37 16.84 12.67
C ALA A 229 17.25 17.40 13.82
N ALA A 230 17.81 18.59 13.64
CA ALA A 230 18.64 19.24 14.67
C ALA A 230 17.83 19.65 15.92
N ARG A 231 16.57 20.02 15.76
CA ARG A 231 15.71 20.50 16.87
C ARG A 231 14.75 19.47 17.44
N SER A 232 14.47 18.40 16.70
CA SER A 232 13.53 17.37 17.14
C SER A 232 14.15 16.42 18.15
N ASP A 233 13.37 15.96 19.13
CA ASP A 233 13.78 14.88 20.05
C ASP A 233 13.54 13.50 19.44
N ALA A 234 14.49 12.57 19.63
CA ALA A 234 14.41 11.22 19.06
C ALA A 234 13.24 10.40 19.64
N VAL A 235 12.97 10.55 20.95
CA VAL A 235 11.89 9.81 21.64
C VAL A 235 10.54 10.32 21.13
N ALA A 236 10.39 11.65 20.98
CA ALA A 236 9.18 12.27 20.45
C ALA A 236 8.93 11.85 19.00
N LEU A 237 9.97 11.77 18.15
CA LEU A 237 9.86 11.28 16.77
C LEU A 237 9.39 9.83 16.71
N LEU A 238 9.92 8.94 17.55
CA LEU A 238 9.50 7.54 17.62
C LEU A 238 8.06 7.40 18.12
N ALA A 239 7.68 8.19 19.12
CA ALA A 239 6.30 8.23 19.61
C ALA A 239 5.33 8.69 18.51
N MET A 240 5.71 9.71 17.75
CA MET A 240 4.92 10.21 16.61
C MET A 240 4.81 9.14 15.51
N LEU A 241 5.89 8.47 15.13
CA LEU A 241 5.86 7.37 14.16
C LEU A 241 4.89 6.26 14.60
N LYS A 242 4.89 5.89 15.88
CA LYS A 242 3.95 4.92 16.44
C LYS A 242 2.51 5.41 16.34
N SER A 243 2.23 6.65 16.74
CA SER A 243 0.92 7.27 16.67
C SER A 243 0.37 7.33 15.23
N VAL A 244 1.21 7.70 14.26
CA VAL A 244 0.83 7.71 12.84
C VAL A 244 0.49 6.31 12.33
N ASN A 245 1.24 5.27 12.76
CA ASN A 245 0.94 3.88 12.43
C ASN A 245 -0.41 3.39 13.02
N GLU A 246 -0.72 3.79 14.24
CA GLU A 246 -2.00 3.47 14.89
C GLU A 246 -3.16 4.14 14.18
N ARG A 247 -3.03 5.40 13.77
CA ARG A 247 -4.02 6.12 12.97
C ARG A 247 -4.31 5.43 11.63
N ASN A 248 -3.31 4.87 10.98
CA ASN A 248 -3.50 4.11 9.75
C ASN A 248 -4.40 2.89 9.95
N ARG A 249 -4.31 2.22 11.09
CA ARG A 249 -5.19 1.08 11.45
C ARG A 249 -6.62 1.52 11.73
N SER A 250 -6.79 2.72 12.28
CA SER A 250 -8.08 3.31 12.64
C SER A 250 -8.73 4.12 11.51
N ALA A 251 -8.05 4.33 10.38
CA ALA A 251 -8.52 5.14 9.24
C ALA A 251 -9.80 4.59 8.57
N THR A 252 -10.26 3.41 8.96
CA THR A 252 -11.54 2.81 8.52
C THR A 252 -12.74 3.25 9.37
N HIS A 253 -12.55 4.00 10.45
CA HIS A 253 -13.63 4.54 11.29
C HIS A 253 -14.16 5.89 10.76
N PRO A 254 -15.44 6.23 11.03
CA PRO A 254 -16.15 7.37 10.45
C PRO A 254 -15.76 8.75 11.03
N LEU A 255 -14.51 8.95 11.41
CA LEU A 255 -13.99 10.29 11.72
C LEU A 255 -13.90 11.09 10.43
N THR A 256 -14.30 12.37 10.47
CA THR A 256 -14.14 13.25 9.33
C THR A 256 -12.66 13.33 8.96
N PRO A 257 -12.27 13.07 7.69
CA PRO A 257 -10.87 13.08 7.26
C PRO A 257 -10.12 14.35 7.67
N ARG A 258 -10.79 15.50 7.62
CA ARG A 258 -10.25 16.80 8.04
C ARG A 258 -9.76 16.79 9.49
N LEU A 259 -10.58 16.32 10.45
CA LEU A 259 -10.20 16.28 11.87
C LEU A 259 -8.99 15.38 12.12
N LEU A 260 -8.91 14.27 11.41
CA LEU A 260 -7.76 13.36 11.52
C LEU A 260 -6.47 13.99 10.98
N ILE A 261 -6.57 14.77 9.90
CA ILE A 261 -5.43 15.53 9.36
C ILE A 261 -5.01 16.63 10.33
N GLU A 262 -5.96 17.40 10.86
CA GLU A 262 -5.71 18.46 11.85
C GLU A 262 -4.99 17.91 13.08
N ASP A 263 -5.49 16.79 13.64
CA ASP A 263 -4.88 16.12 14.79
C ASP A 263 -3.46 15.62 14.50
N MET A 264 -3.25 15.03 13.33
CA MET A 264 -1.94 14.55 12.90
C MET A 264 -0.93 15.70 12.74
N LEU A 265 -1.35 16.83 12.15
CA LEU A 265 -0.49 18.01 11.96
C LEU A 265 -0.22 18.74 13.26
N LEU A 266 -1.18 18.80 14.20
CA LEU A 266 -0.99 19.36 15.55
C LEU A 266 0.05 18.57 16.35
N ASP A 267 -0.05 17.25 16.31
CA ASP A 267 0.94 16.41 17.00
C ASP A 267 2.33 16.53 16.38
N TYR A 268 2.40 16.63 15.06
CA TYR A 268 3.66 16.86 14.37
C TYR A 268 4.30 18.20 14.78
N ALA A 269 3.51 19.27 14.82
CA ALA A 269 4.00 20.59 15.22
C ALA A 269 4.65 20.58 16.62
N LYS A 270 4.07 19.85 17.58
CA LYS A 270 4.63 19.68 18.95
C LYS A 270 5.98 18.96 18.96
N VAL A 271 6.23 18.08 18.00
CA VAL A 271 7.48 17.28 17.92
C VAL A 271 8.63 18.06 17.30
N VAL A 272 8.31 19.02 16.43
CA VAL A 272 9.31 19.77 15.65
C VAL A 272 9.43 21.26 16.03
N SER A 273 8.66 21.72 17.05
CA SER A 273 8.71 23.08 17.58
C SER A 273 9.98 23.41 18.39
#